data_9fba3e224c4c88ad668bee1e82b4eed6
#
_entry.id   9fba3e224c4c88ad668bee1e82b4eed6
#
_cell.length_a   1.000
_cell.length_b   1.000
_cell.length_c   1.000
_cell.angle_alpha   90.00
_cell.angle_beta   90.00
_cell.angle_gamma   90.00
#
_symmetry.space_group_name_H-M   'P 1'
#
loop_
_entity.id
_entity.type
_entity.pdbx_description
1 polymer ?
#
loop_
_entity_poly.entity_id
_entity_poly.type
_entity_poly.pdbx_seq_one_letter_code
_entity_poly.pdbx_strand_id
1 'polypeptide(L)'
;MPQRVESSVEIEAPVERVYDYWKTLENLPQFMTNVEEIRPTGPDTTHWVVKGPLGAKLEFDAKTTQNKPNEAIGWNTENGQVQTSGQVRFQKVNEDRTRVEVQMNYWDAPGGKAGEVASRIVANPELMVQQDLQNLKDILEGTATPEDIQQRPAVATAQSSAVAFLTSGTGLLLVLGGGLVLWLLLRRRGSSRRKSRIIFEF
;
A
#
# COMPACT_ATOMS: atom_id res chain seq x y z
N MET A 1 -14.97 -12.90 9.82
CA MET A 1 -14.39 -12.50 11.15
C MET A 1 -13.49 -11.31 10.88
N PRO A 2 -13.38 -10.32 11.78
CA PRO A 2 -12.47 -9.20 11.56
C PRO A 2 -11.03 -9.71 11.51
N GLN A 3 -10.25 -9.12 10.63
CA GLN A 3 -8.80 -9.28 10.61
C GLN A 3 -8.21 -8.25 11.58
N ARG A 4 -7.33 -8.69 12.47
CA ARG A 4 -6.60 -7.80 13.37
C ARG A 4 -5.27 -7.45 12.75
N VAL A 5 -4.98 -6.18 12.70
CA VAL A 5 -3.72 -5.60 12.24
C VAL A 5 -3.05 -4.92 13.43
N GLU A 6 -1.79 -5.23 13.63
CA GLU A 6 -0.94 -4.60 14.63
C GLU A 6 0.40 -4.22 14.01
N SER A 7 0.81 -2.96 14.16
CA SER A 7 2.12 -2.52 13.70
C SER A 7 2.65 -1.41 14.60
N SER A 8 3.97 -1.32 14.72
CA SER A 8 4.62 -0.26 15.51
C SER A 8 5.92 0.21 14.90
N VAL A 9 6.28 1.47 15.21
CA VAL A 9 7.54 2.07 14.81
C VAL A 9 8.09 2.94 15.95
N GLU A 10 9.40 3.04 16.08
CA GLU A 10 10.05 4.03 16.92
C GLU A 10 10.54 5.20 16.08
N ILE A 11 10.23 6.40 16.52
CA ILE A 11 10.52 7.68 15.83
C ILE A 11 11.38 8.52 16.74
N GLU A 12 12.48 9.04 16.23
CA GLU A 12 13.38 9.98 16.92
C GLU A 12 12.76 11.38 16.94
N ALA A 13 11.68 11.51 17.73
CA ALA A 13 10.99 12.77 17.96
C ALA A 13 10.24 12.73 19.29
N PRO A 14 10.07 13.89 19.98
CA PRO A 14 9.26 14.02 21.19
C PRO A 14 7.80 13.60 20.93
N VAL A 15 7.14 13.04 21.95
CA VAL A 15 5.77 12.51 21.83
C VAL A 15 4.75 13.59 21.44
N GLU A 16 4.95 14.80 21.90
CA GLU A 16 4.12 15.96 21.56
C GLU A 16 4.15 16.24 20.05
N ARG A 17 5.34 16.23 19.45
CA ARG A 17 5.53 16.46 18.02
C ARG A 17 4.88 15.37 17.18
N VAL A 18 5.05 14.12 17.59
CA VAL A 18 4.49 12.97 16.86
C VAL A 18 2.96 12.99 16.94
N TYR A 19 2.41 13.22 18.14
CA TYR A 19 0.97 13.33 18.35
C TYR A 19 0.37 14.52 17.59
N ASP A 20 0.98 15.71 17.66
CA ASP A 20 0.51 16.91 16.96
C ASP A 20 0.50 16.72 15.45
N TYR A 21 1.50 16.04 14.91
CA TYR A 21 1.55 15.73 13.50
C TYR A 21 0.41 14.78 13.08
N TRP A 22 0.16 13.72 13.88
CA TRP A 22 -0.90 12.76 13.61
C TRP A 22 -2.30 13.33 13.73
N LYS A 23 -2.57 14.13 14.76
CA LYS A 23 -3.91 14.70 15.00
C LYS A 23 -4.34 15.72 13.94
N THR A 24 -3.40 16.28 13.20
CA THR A 24 -3.65 17.27 12.15
C THR A 24 -4.07 16.54 10.88
N LEU A 25 -5.37 16.67 10.51
CA LEU A 25 -5.97 15.88 9.42
C LEU A 25 -5.26 16.09 8.08
N GLU A 26 -4.77 17.29 7.82
CA GLU A 26 -4.05 17.67 6.60
C GLU A 26 -2.71 16.94 6.46
N ASN A 27 -2.16 16.43 7.55
CA ASN A 27 -0.91 15.70 7.54
C ASN A 27 -1.11 14.20 7.22
N LEU A 28 -2.30 13.66 7.51
CA LEU A 28 -2.54 12.21 7.34
C LEU A 28 -2.32 11.73 5.90
N PRO A 29 -2.81 12.42 4.85
CA PRO A 29 -2.51 12.05 3.47
C PRO A 29 -1.03 12.17 3.10
N GLN A 30 -0.23 12.93 3.88
CA GLN A 30 1.19 13.10 3.59
C GLN A 30 2.00 11.82 3.84
N PHE A 31 1.58 10.97 4.78
CA PHE A 31 2.25 9.72 5.09
C PHE A 31 1.41 8.47 4.79
N MET A 32 0.07 8.59 4.78
CA MET A 32 -0.85 7.51 4.40
C MET A 32 -1.09 7.56 2.88
N THR A 33 -0.28 6.82 2.12
CA THR A 33 -0.25 6.94 0.64
C THR A 33 -1.53 6.52 -0.07
N ASN A 34 -2.37 5.72 0.60
CA ASN A 34 -3.68 5.32 0.07
C ASN A 34 -4.81 6.31 0.40
N VAL A 35 -4.57 7.30 1.22
CA VAL A 35 -5.55 8.34 1.55
C VAL A 35 -5.45 9.46 0.54
N GLU A 36 -6.56 9.76 -0.16
CA GLU A 36 -6.65 10.88 -1.11
C GLU A 36 -7.14 12.16 -0.42
N GLU A 37 -8.16 12.02 0.40
CA GLU A 37 -8.80 13.16 1.05
C GLU A 37 -9.32 12.78 2.44
N ILE A 38 -9.18 13.69 3.39
CA ILE A 38 -9.85 13.65 4.69
C ILE A 38 -10.43 15.03 4.95
N ARG A 39 -11.71 15.07 5.36
CA ARG A 39 -12.36 16.33 5.71
C ARG A 39 -13.23 16.16 6.95
N PRO A 40 -13.27 17.14 7.84
CA PRO A 40 -14.19 17.12 8.98
C PRO A 40 -15.63 17.25 8.48
N THR A 41 -16.54 16.44 9.03
CA THR A 41 -17.99 16.48 8.78
C THR A 41 -18.80 16.77 10.04
N GLY A 42 -18.15 16.78 11.18
CA GLY A 42 -18.72 17.10 12.49
C GLY A 42 -17.63 17.28 13.55
N PRO A 43 -18.02 17.49 14.81
CA PRO A 43 -17.05 17.72 15.90
C PRO A 43 -16.04 16.55 16.08
N ASP A 44 -16.52 15.30 15.92
CA ASP A 44 -15.73 14.07 16.11
C ASP A 44 -15.79 13.17 14.89
N THR A 45 -16.33 13.64 13.76
CA THR A 45 -16.53 12.86 12.54
C THR A 45 -15.75 13.43 11.38
N THR A 46 -15.19 12.52 10.59
CA THR A 46 -14.41 12.82 9.40
C THR A 46 -14.86 11.95 8.24
N HIS A 47 -14.90 12.53 7.04
CA HIS A 47 -15.12 11.82 5.79
C HIS A 47 -13.79 11.49 5.14
N TRP A 48 -13.63 10.27 4.70
CA TRP A 48 -12.40 9.73 4.11
C TRP A 48 -12.63 9.25 2.70
N VAL A 49 -11.72 9.59 1.81
CA VAL A 49 -11.62 9.04 0.47
C VAL A 49 -10.27 8.32 0.35
N VAL A 50 -10.31 7.01 0.09
CA VAL A 50 -9.11 6.19 -0.02
C VAL A 50 -9.02 5.49 -1.38
N LYS A 51 -7.79 5.31 -1.85
CA LYS A 51 -7.49 4.60 -3.09
C LYS A 51 -7.67 3.11 -2.87
N GLY A 52 -8.50 2.50 -3.70
CA GLY A 52 -8.61 1.06 -3.82
C GLY A 52 -7.85 0.52 -5.03
N PRO A 53 -7.88 -0.81 -5.26
CA PRO A 53 -7.25 -1.43 -6.42
C PRO A 53 -7.91 -0.98 -7.72
N LEU A 54 -7.13 -1.03 -8.79
CA LEU A 54 -7.56 -0.66 -10.15
C LEU A 54 -8.11 0.77 -10.26
N GLY A 55 -7.70 1.67 -9.35
CA GLY A 55 -8.17 3.05 -9.35
C GLY A 55 -9.56 3.26 -8.74
N ALA A 56 -10.12 2.27 -8.07
CA ALA A 56 -11.37 2.44 -7.35
C ALA A 56 -11.19 3.45 -6.21
N LYS A 57 -12.19 4.29 -5.98
CA LYS A 57 -12.27 5.15 -4.80
C LYS A 57 -13.25 4.55 -3.82
N LEU A 58 -12.84 4.51 -2.55
CA LEU A 58 -13.67 4.05 -1.47
C LEU A 58 -13.89 5.19 -0.49
N GLU A 59 -15.12 5.35 -0.08
CA GLU A 59 -15.52 6.44 0.80
C GLU A 59 -16.12 5.86 2.08
N PHE A 60 -15.80 6.47 3.20
CA PHE A 60 -16.37 6.12 4.50
C PHE A 60 -16.30 7.30 5.48
N ASP A 61 -17.18 7.25 6.48
CA ASP A 61 -17.18 8.18 7.59
C ASP A 61 -16.63 7.50 8.83
N ALA A 62 -15.70 8.16 9.49
CA ALA A 62 -15.09 7.69 10.73
C ALA A 62 -15.39 8.66 11.88
N LYS A 63 -15.68 8.08 13.03
CA LYS A 63 -15.86 8.83 14.28
C LYS A 63 -14.68 8.60 15.21
N THR A 64 -14.16 9.69 15.74
CA THR A 64 -13.17 9.65 16.83
C THR A 64 -13.85 9.18 18.11
N THR A 65 -13.44 8.05 18.64
CA THR A 65 -14.00 7.46 19.87
C THR A 65 -13.19 7.80 21.11
N GLN A 66 -11.93 8.19 20.90
CA GLN A 66 -11.00 8.58 21.95
C GLN A 66 -10.01 9.59 21.38
N ASN A 67 -9.70 10.61 22.17
CA ASN A 67 -8.61 11.54 21.89
C ASN A 67 -7.96 11.96 23.22
N LYS A 68 -6.90 11.23 23.59
CA LYS A 68 -6.08 11.54 24.77
C LYS A 68 -4.77 12.16 24.28
N PRO A 69 -4.52 13.45 24.58
CA PRO A 69 -3.31 14.13 24.13
C PRO A 69 -2.04 13.37 24.51
N ASN A 70 -1.15 13.19 23.54
CA ASN A 70 0.14 12.51 23.67
C ASN A 70 0.07 11.04 24.11
N GLU A 71 -1.14 10.45 24.18
CA GLU A 71 -1.33 9.06 24.60
C GLU A 71 -2.00 8.20 23.53
N ALA A 72 -3.21 8.60 23.05
CA ALA A 72 -3.95 7.77 22.11
C ALA A 72 -5.03 8.52 21.33
N ILE A 73 -5.29 8.08 20.09
CA ILE A 73 -6.45 8.44 19.28
C ILE A 73 -7.13 7.15 18.85
N GLY A 74 -8.43 7.02 19.12
CA GLY A 74 -9.24 5.87 18.72
C GLY A 74 -10.31 6.26 17.72
N TRP A 75 -10.73 5.33 16.86
CA TRP A 75 -11.77 5.55 15.87
C TRP A 75 -12.64 4.33 15.61
N ASN A 76 -13.84 4.58 15.09
CA ASN A 76 -14.72 3.60 14.47
C ASN A 76 -15.27 4.16 13.17
N THR A 77 -15.37 3.32 12.14
CA THR A 77 -16.15 3.65 10.95
C THR A 77 -17.64 3.58 11.30
N GLU A 78 -18.40 4.61 10.92
CA GLU A 78 -19.85 4.66 11.11
C GLU A 78 -20.60 4.24 9.83
N ASN A 79 -20.16 4.74 8.67
CA ASN A 79 -20.81 4.50 7.38
C ASN A 79 -19.75 4.29 6.29
N GLY A 80 -20.14 3.66 5.19
CA GLY A 80 -19.35 3.58 3.95
C GLY A 80 -18.96 2.19 3.54
N GLN A 81 -18.02 2.15 2.61
CA GLN A 81 -17.58 0.92 1.93
C GLN A 81 -16.47 0.17 2.67
N VAL A 82 -15.86 0.81 3.66
CA VAL A 82 -14.78 0.24 4.48
C VAL A 82 -15.25 0.26 5.93
N GLN A 83 -15.07 -0.85 6.63
CA GLN A 83 -15.35 -0.93 8.07
C GLN A 83 -14.08 -1.23 8.84
N THR A 84 -13.69 -0.27 9.68
CA THR A 84 -12.54 -0.39 10.57
C THR A 84 -12.87 0.14 11.95
N SER A 85 -12.19 -0.39 12.94
CA SER A 85 -12.09 0.22 14.26
C SER A 85 -10.69 0.05 14.79
N GLY A 86 -10.22 0.99 15.56
CA GLY A 86 -8.86 0.88 16.07
C GLY A 86 -8.44 2.03 16.96
N GLN A 87 -7.16 2.02 17.26
CA GLN A 87 -6.48 3.09 17.97
C GLN A 87 -5.03 3.19 17.53
N VAL A 88 -4.50 4.38 17.59
CA VAL A 88 -3.08 4.65 17.63
C VAL A 88 -2.68 5.04 19.05
N ARG A 89 -1.57 4.51 19.53
CA ARG A 89 -0.98 4.86 20.82
C ARG A 89 0.37 5.50 20.61
N PHE A 90 0.65 6.50 21.44
CA PHE A 90 1.91 7.23 21.46
C PHE A 90 2.57 6.98 22.82
N GLN A 91 3.68 6.26 22.81
CA GLN A 91 4.41 5.92 24.02
C GLN A 91 5.75 6.65 24.05
N LYS A 92 5.93 7.53 25.02
CA LYS A 92 7.22 8.18 25.26
C LYS A 92 8.25 7.13 25.70
N VAL A 93 9.26 6.90 24.88
CA VAL A 93 10.40 6.02 25.19
C VAL A 93 11.44 6.80 26.00
N ASN A 94 11.74 8.02 25.53
CA ASN A 94 12.55 9.01 26.25
C ASN A 94 12.16 10.43 25.76
N GLU A 95 12.93 11.48 26.09
CA GLU A 95 12.59 12.85 25.73
C GLU A 95 12.52 13.08 24.22
N ASP A 96 13.37 12.40 23.43
CA ASP A 96 13.53 12.60 22.00
C ASP A 96 13.08 11.39 21.18
N ARG A 97 12.39 10.40 21.81
CA ARG A 97 11.97 9.18 21.12
C ARG A 97 10.58 8.73 21.55
N THR A 98 9.77 8.43 20.55
CA THR A 98 8.38 7.98 20.70
C THR A 98 8.18 6.66 19.98
N ARG A 99 7.51 5.69 20.63
CA ARG A 99 6.94 4.52 19.96
C ARG A 99 5.50 4.82 19.59
N VAL A 100 5.18 4.67 18.30
CA VAL A 100 3.82 4.72 17.75
C VAL A 100 3.37 3.30 17.48
N GLU A 101 2.21 2.92 18.03
CA GLU A 101 1.60 1.60 17.87
C GLU A 101 0.18 1.76 17.32
N VAL A 102 -0.12 1.11 16.20
CA VAL A 102 -1.45 1.05 15.60
C VAL A 102 -2.02 -0.34 15.83
N GLN A 103 -3.22 -0.39 16.41
CA GLN A 103 -4.03 -1.59 16.52
C GLN A 103 -5.36 -1.34 15.81
N MET A 104 -5.67 -2.14 14.81
CA MET A 104 -6.85 -1.95 13.99
C MET A 104 -7.55 -3.29 13.74
N ASN A 105 -8.86 -3.29 13.82
CA ASN A 105 -9.69 -4.35 13.28
C ASN A 105 -10.24 -3.90 11.94
N TYR A 106 -10.17 -4.78 10.97
CA TYR A 106 -10.68 -4.58 9.63
C TYR A 106 -11.72 -5.65 9.34
N TRP A 107 -12.89 -5.25 8.85
CA TRP A 107 -13.94 -6.16 8.41
C TRP A 107 -14.03 -6.16 6.90
N ASP A 108 -14.12 -7.34 6.31
CA ASP A 108 -14.50 -7.46 4.91
C ASP A 108 -15.86 -6.77 4.72
N ALA A 109 -15.93 -5.92 3.70
CA ALA A 109 -17.16 -5.15 3.46
C ALA A 109 -18.36 -6.09 3.29
N PRO A 110 -19.47 -5.88 4.03
CA PRO A 110 -20.65 -6.72 3.91
C PRO A 110 -21.33 -6.46 2.57
N GLY A 111 -21.54 -7.52 1.79
CA GLY A 111 -22.52 -7.56 0.74
C GLY A 111 -22.05 -7.54 -0.71
N GLY A 112 -22.21 -8.68 -1.38
CA GLY A 112 -22.27 -8.83 -2.82
C GLY A 112 -20.96 -8.62 -3.58
N LYS A 113 -21.07 -8.43 -4.90
CA LYS A 113 -19.91 -8.23 -5.81
C LYS A 113 -19.04 -7.02 -5.44
N ALA A 114 -19.61 -6.01 -4.79
CA ALA A 114 -18.87 -4.87 -4.25
C ALA A 114 -18.03 -5.26 -3.02
N GLY A 115 -18.50 -6.18 -2.17
CA GLY A 115 -17.76 -6.71 -1.04
C GLY A 115 -16.58 -7.60 -1.45
N GLU A 116 -16.73 -8.40 -2.52
CA GLU A 116 -15.59 -9.16 -3.07
C GLU A 116 -14.50 -8.27 -3.67
N VAL A 117 -14.86 -7.15 -4.24
CA VAL A 117 -13.90 -6.15 -4.72
C VAL A 117 -13.24 -5.48 -3.52
N ALA A 118 -13.99 -5.08 -2.50
CA ALA A 118 -13.44 -4.46 -1.29
C ALA A 118 -12.49 -5.42 -0.53
N SER A 119 -12.81 -6.71 -0.39
CA SER A 119 -11.93 -7.69 0.26
C SER A 119 -10.62 -7.96 -0.49
N ARG A 120 -10.64 -7.79 -1.83
CA ARG A 120 -9.41 -7.83 -2.65
C ARG A 120 -8.61 -6.52 -2.60
N ILE A 121 -9.22 -5.45 -2.11
CA ILE A 121 -8.69 -4.10 -2.09
C ILE A 121 -7.57 -3.96 -1.06
N VAL A 122 -7.65 -4.67 0.04
CA VAL A 122 -6.61 -4.68 1.06
C VAL A 122 -5.94 -6.04 1.08
N ALA A 123 -5.17 -6.32 0.03
CA ALA A 123 -4.47 -7.60 -0.09
C ALA A 123 -3.51 -7.86 1.07
N ASN A 124 -3.04 -6.80 1.73
CA ASN A 124 -2.22 -6.91 2.93
C ASN A 124 -2.33 -5.62 3.79
N PRO A 125 -3.36 -5.52 4.66
CA PRO A 125 -3.57 -4.34 5.50
C PRO A 125 -2.42 -4.11 6.49
N GLU A 126 -1.74 -5.16 6.90
CA GLU A 126 -0.59 -5.06 7.81
C GLU A 126 0.59 -4.34 7.13
N LEU A 127 0.93 -4.74 5.90
CA LEU A 127 1.98 -4.06 5.13
C LEU A 127 1.64 -2.60 4.84
N MET A 128 0.37 -2.28 4.61
CA MET A 128 -0.05 -0.89 4.41
C MET A 128 0.20 -0.05 5.65
N VAL A 129 -0.27 -0.50 6.80
CA VAL A 129 -0.06 0.20 8.08
C VAL A 129 1.42 0.31 8.41
N GLN A 130 2.20 -0.74 8.17
CA GLN A 130 3.64 -0.73 8.37
C GLN A 130 4.33 0.30 7.48
N GLN A 131 3.95 0.40 6.21
CA GLN A 131 4.50 1.38 5.27
C GLN A 131 4.14 2.80 5.68
N ASP A 132 2.88 3.04 6.09
CA ASP A 132 2.43 4.36 6.53
C ASP A 132 3.17 4.81 7.80
N LEU A 133 3.40 3.90 8.74
CA LEU A 133 4.21 4.20 9.93
C LEU A 133 5.68 4.48 9.58
N GLN A 134 6.25 3.77 8.61
CA GLN A 134 7.60 4.06 8.13
C GLN A 134 7.67 5.42 7.44
N ASN A 135 6.66 5.78 6.64
CA ASN A 135 6.57 7.09 6.01
C ASN A 135 6.48 8.21 7.04
N LEU A 136 5.66 8.03 8.09
CA LEU A 136 5.57 8.98 9.21
C LEU A 136 6.93 9.18 9.87
N LYS A 137 7.64 8.09 10.14
CA LYS A 137 8.99 8.12 10.70
C LYS A 137 9.94 8.92 9.79
N ASP A 138 9.97 8.60 8.51
CA ASP A 138 10.86 9.24 7.54
C ASP A 138 10.64 10.76 7.47
N ILE A 139 9.37 11.21 7.52
CA ILE A 139 9.02 12.63 7.52
C ILE A 139 9.45 13.30 8.83
N LEU A 140 9.13 12.72 9.98
CA LEU A 140 9.43 13.32 11.27
C LEU A 140 10.92 13.33 11.62
N GLU A 141 11.68 12.38 11.10
CA GLU A 141 13.14 12.34 11.22
C GLU A 141 13.85 13.15 10.12
N GLY A 142 13.10 13.68 9.13
CA GLY A 142 13.64 14.50 8.04
C GLY A 142 14.45 13.73 7.01
N THR A 143 14.24 12.42 6.91
CA THR A 143 14.89 11.55 5.92
C THR A 143 14.14 11.49 4.58
N ALA A 144 12.87 11.91 4.56
CA ALA A 144 12.07 12.10 3.36
C ALA A 144 11.11 13.29 3.52
N THR A 145 10.74 13.90 2.40
CA THR A 145 9.68 14.91 2.37
C THR A 145 8.31 14.26 2.09
N PRO A 146 7.19 14.94 2.36
CA PRO A 146 5.87 14.47 1.94
C PRO A 146 5.78 14.18 0.43
N GLU A 147 6.46 14.99 -0.39
CA GLU A 147 6.50 14.82 -1.85
C GLU A 147 7.24 13.52 -2.24
N ASP A 148 8.34 13.19 -1.56
CA ASP A 148 9.07 11.93 -1.77
C ASP A 148 8.17 10.73 -1.42
N ILE A 149 7.41 10.83 -0.32
CA ILE A 149 6.48 9.78 0.11
C ILE A 149 5.37 9.57 -0.93
N GLN A 150 4.78 10.67 -1.45
CA GLN A 150 3.70 10.59 -2.45
C GLN A 150 4.15 9.97 -3.79
N GLN A 151 5.44 9.99 -4.09
CA GLN A 151 6.02 9.35 -5.27
C GLN A 151 6.32 7.86 -5.05
N ARG A 152 6.26 7.36 -3.82
CA ARG A 152 6.43 5.93 -3.53
C ARG A 152 5.25 5.14 -4.10
N PRO A 153 5.50 4.00 -4.77
CA PRO A 153 4.41 3.15 -5.22
C PRO A 153 3.63 2.63 -4.00
N ALA A 154 2.31 2.81 -4.01
CA ALA A 154 1.47 2.20 -2.98
C ALA A 154 1.66 0.67 -2.97
N VAL A 155 1.64 0.04 -1.79
CA VAL A 155 1.89 -1.41 -1.62
C VAL A 155 1.01 -2.27 -2.55
N ALA A 156 -0.24 -1.86 -2.79
CA ALA A 156 -1.15 -2.54 -3.71
C ALA A 156 -0.75 -2.45 -5.19
N THR A 157 -0.01 -1.41 -5.60
CA THR A 157 0.44 -1.21 -6.98
C THR A 157 1.79 -1.84 -7.27
N ALA A 158 2.60 -2.14 -6.27
CA ALA A 158 3.89 -2.80 -6.44
C ALA A 158 3.73 -4.19 -7.09
N GLN A 159 2.67 -4.93 -6.77
CA GLN A 159 2.36 -6.21 -7.42
C GLN A 159 1.89 -6.04 -8.87
N SER A 160 1.17 -4.96 -9.19
CA SER A 160 0.72 -4.67 -10.56
C SER A 160 1.88 -4.25 -11.47
N SER A 161 2.87 -3.53 -10.93
CA SER A 161 4.04 -3.08 -11.70
C SER A 161 4.93 -4.25 -12.11
N ALA A 162 5.03 -5.31 -11.29
CA ALA A 162 5.78 -6.49 -11.64
C ALA A 162 5.13 -7.25 -12.82
N VAL A 163 3.80 -7.31 -12.88
CA VAL A 163 3.06 -7.94 -13.98
C VAL A 163 3.12 -7.08 -15.25
N ALA A 164 2.99 -5.76 -15.12
CA ALA A 164 3.10 -4.83 -16.26
C ALA A 164 4.51 -4.84 -16.88
N PHE A 165 5.54 -5.01 -16.04
CA PHE A 165 6.93 -5.12 -16.50
C PHE A 165 7.17 -6.41 -17.28
N LEU A 166 6.50 -7.52 -16.93
CA LEU A 166 6.61 -8.79 -17.65
C LEU A 166 5.86 -8.80 -18.99
N THR A 167 4.84 -7.95 -19.15
CA THR A 167 4.03 -7.83 -20.38
C THR A 167 4.51 -6.73 -21.34
N SER A 168 5.30 -5.76 -20.87
CA SER A 168 5.93 -4.77 -21.74
C SER A 168 7.18 -5.41 -22.39
N GLY A 169 7.28 -5.32 -23.72
CA GLY A 169 8.37 -5.96 -24.50
C GLY A 169 9.80 -5.58 -24.10
N THR A 170 9.97 -4.61 -23.20
CA THR A 170 11.25 -4.22 -22.57
C THR A 170 11.63 -5.10 -21.39
N GLY A 171 10.66 -5.77 -20.75
CA GLY A 171 10.92 -6.69 -19.62
C GLY A 171 11.55 -8.02 -20.04
N LEU A 172 11.46 -8.37 -21.34
CA LEU A 172 11.98 -9.63 -21.87
C LEU A 172 13.52 -9.66 -21.95
N LEU A 173 14.18 -8.52 -21.84
CA LEU A 173 15.64 -8.40 -21.93
C LEU A 173 16.39 -8.68 -20.60
N LEU A 174 15.70 -8.72 -19.46
CA LEU A 174 16.34 -8.98 -18.16
C LEU A 174 16.15 -10.40 -17.61
N VAL A 175 15.34 -11.25 -18.26
CA VAL A 175 15.24 -12.68 -17.96
C VAL A 175 16.24 -13.48 -18.78
N LEU A 176 17.47 -13.01 -18.91
CA LEU A 176 18.53 -13.55 -19.77
C LEU A 176 19.33 -14.71 -19.16
N GLY A 177 18.75 -15.46 -18.20
CA GLY A 177 19.38 -16.73 -17.76
C GLY A 177 18.84 -17.99 -18.45
N GLY A 178 17.56 -18.00 -18.84
CA GLY A 178 16.89 -19.22 -19.34
C GLY A 178 16.47 -19.19 -20.81
N GLY A 179 16.15 -18.00 -21.36
CA GLY A 179 15.59 -17.88 -22.71
C GLY A 179 16.59 -18.04 -23.84
N LEU A 180 17.85 -17.73 -23.61
CA LEU A 180 18.91 -17.79 -24.64
C LEU A 180 19.26 -19.23 -24.97
N VAL A 181 19.17 -20.14 -24.02
CA VAL A 181 19.42 -21.58 -24.23
C VAL A 181 18.29 -22.18 -25.06
N LEU A 182 17.06 -21.81 -24.85
CA LEU A 182 15.91 -22.32 -25.60
C LEU A 182 15.90 -21.81 -27.05
N TRP A 183 16.28 -20.57 -27.28
CA TRP A 183 16.36 -19.97 -28.62
C TRP A 183 17.52 -20.59 -29.45
N LEU A 184 18.67 -20.89 -28.82
CA LEU A 184 19.79 -21.55 -29.47
C LEU A 184 19.46 -23.01 -29.83
N LEU A 185 18.67 -23.71 -29.01
CA LEU A 185 18.23 -25.07 -29.26
C LEU A 185 17.22 -25.15 -30.40
N LEU A 186 16.33 -24.18 -30.53
CA LEU A 186 15.36 -24.08 -31.63
C LEU A 186 16.04 -23.70 -32.96
N ARG A 187 17.09 -22.87 -32.93
CA ARG A 187 17.84 -22.50 -34.14
C ARG A 187 18.68 -23.62 -34.70
N ARG A 188 19.15 -24.56 -33.85
CA ARG A 188 19.90 -25.77 -34.31
C ARG A 188 19.02 -26.81 -35.03
N ARG A 189 17.70 -26.79 -34.81
CA ARG A 189 16.77 -27.74 -35.44
C ARG A 189 16.31 -27.32 -36.84
N GLY A 190 16.60 -26.10 -37.29
CA GLY A 190 16.15 -25.56 -38.57
C GLY A 190 17.13 -25.72 -39.75
N SER A 191 18.31 -26.30 -39.56
CA SER A 191 19.33 -26.37 -40.60
C SER A 191 19.55 -27.75 -41.19
N SER A 192 18.51 -28.53 -41.39
CA SER A 192 18.58 -29.79 -42.13
C SER A 192 17.39 -29.91 -43.10
N ARG A 193 17.47 -29.22 -44.20
CA ARG A 193 16.65 -29.54 -45.40
C ARG A 193 17.48 -29.44 -46.66
N ARG A 194 17.94 -30.63 -47.08
CA ARG A 194 17.93 -31.23 -48.42
C ARG A 194 18.14 -30.31 -49.60
N LYS A 195 19.31 -30.44 -50.19
CA LYS A 195 19.52 -30.25 -51.63
C LYS A 195 19.03 -31.50 -52.35
N SER A 196 17.92 -31.42 -53.08
CA SER A 196 17.56 -32.42 -54.11
C SER A 196 18.15 -31.97 -55.43
N ARG A 197 19.10 -32.72 -55.93
CA ARG A 197 19.58 -32.63 -57.34
C ARG A 197 18.51 -33.26 -58.22
N ILE A 198 18.06 -32.51 -59.20
CA ILE A 198 17.33 -33.05 -60.34
C ILE A 198 18.38 -33.28 -61.42
N ILE A 199 18.53 -34.53 -61.82
CA ILE A 199 19.31 -34.96 -62.96
C ILE A 199 18.28 -35.20 -64.07
N PHE A 200 18.43 -34.48 -65.19
CA PHE A 200 17.78 -34.79 -66.44
C PHE A 200 18.75 -35.66 -67.26
N GLU A 201 18.34 -36.84 -67.63
CA GLU A 201 18.90 -37.61 -68.76
C GLU A 201 17.82 -37.83 -69.80
N PHE A 202 18.26 -37.85 -71.03
CA PHE A 202 17.62 -37.94 -72.33
C PHE A 202 16.52 -38.95 -72.46
#